data_54654e744bddc41a34b90da106c14e6c
#
_entry.id   54654e744bddc41a34b90da106c14e6c
#
_cell.length_a   1.000
_cell.length_b   1.000
_cell.length_c   1.000
_cell.angle_alpha   90.00
_cell.angle_beta   90.00
_cell.angle_gamma   90.00
#
_symmetry.space_group_name_H-M   'P 1'
#
loop_
_entity.id
_entity.type
_entity.pdbx_description
1 polymer ?
#
loop_
_entity_poly.entity_id
_entity_poly.type
_entity_poly.pdbx_seq_one_letter_code
_entity_poly.pdbx_strand_id
1 'polypeptide(L)'
;MCRRVLHPLVRILVRFGISAGELKAIVDSVYAHAASEYLAGQGERVTYSKLAVVTGINRTFLPAILATPQDDFRPRSNTQVHRAARVLTGWYEDRLFQTRVGDPAVLKIEGGSNSFRQLVERYSGGVYHQTLLSELERTGAIRRIGQDKVKALRRTPVAGGHNLDSVYATGEVAGDLLNSLEHNLTAPETDQLPVHTVVNLADPESLPLFRTQIGRRAESMMEAVDLFTQSHAPAPAADGGRNGVEMGAAVFVIRRPPSIPPASVLPSSRRGRRKKQK
;
A
#
# COMPACT_ATOMS: atom_id res chain seq x y z
N MET A 1 -16.82 -10.51 -0.10
CA MET A 1 -16.16 -9.73 0.96
C MET A 1 -14.81 -9.22 0.51
N CYS A 2 -13.81 -10.07 0.23
CA CYS A 2 -12.41 -9.67 -0.07
C CYS A 2 -12.25 -8.61 -1.17
N ARG A 3 -12.97 -8.69 -2.30
CA ARG A 3 -12.87 -7.66 -3.36
C ARG A 3 -13.28 -6.26 -2.90
N ARG A 4 -14.22 -6.13 -1.96
CA ARG A 4 -14.66 -4.81 -1.44
C ARG A 4 -13.60 -4.16 -0.56
N VAL A 5 -12.80 -4.96 0.14
CA VAL A 5 -11.69 -4.49 0.97
C VAL A 5 -10.43 -4.26 0.12
N LEU A 6 -10.07 -5.23 -0.72
CA LEU A 6 -8.86 -5.17 -1.51
C LEU A 6 -8.89 -4.08 -2.61
N HIS A 7 -10.04 -3.80 -3.23
CA HIS A 7 -10.10 -2.84 -4.31
C HIS A 7 -9.67 -1.42 -3.91
N PRO A 8 -10.19 -0.81 -2.82
CA PRO A 8 -9.71 0.50 -2.36
C PRO A 8 -8.25 0.44 -1.87
N LEU A 9 -7.83 -0.63 -1.19
CA LEU A 9 -6.45 -0.83 -0.77
C LEU A 9 -5.50 -0.84 -1.98
N VAL A 10 -5.78 -1.65 -3.00
CA VAL A 10 -4.97 -1.72 -4.22
C VAL A 10 -4.89 -0.37 -4.94
N ARG A 11 -5.97 0.43 -4.95
CA ARG A 11 -5.91 1.79 -5.51
C ARG A 11 -4.93 2.69 -4.76
N ILE A 12 -4.84 2.56 -3.44
CA ILE A 12 -3.85 3.26 -2.63
C ILE A 12 -2.45 2.76 -3.01
N LEU A 13 -2.22 1.44 -2.96
CA LEU A 13 -0.93 0.82 -3.26
C LEU A 13 -0.40 1.19 -4.65
N VAL A 14 -1.27 1.17 -5.68
CA VAL A 14 -0.91 1.61 -7.04
C VAL A 14 -0.47 3.08 -7.08
N ARG A 15 -1.10 3.96 -6.29
CA ARG A 15 -0.67 5.37 -6.18
C ARG A 15 0.71 5.52 -5.56
N PHE A 16 1.05 4.64 -4.62
CA PHE A 16 2.38 4.61 -3.98
C PHE A 16 3.40 3.78 -4.75
N GLY A 17 3.05 3.27 -5.93
CA GLY A 17 3.95 2.51 -6.80
C GLY A 17 4.26 1.10 -6.30
N ILE A 18 3.48 0.57 -5.37
CA ILE A 18 3.62 -0.81 -4.89
C ILE A 18 3.07 -1.76 -5.95
N SER A 19 3.89 -2.67 -6.42
CA SER A 19 3.55 -3.64 -7.46
C SER A 19 2.67 -4.78 -6.91
N ALA A 20 1.95 -5.44 -7.80
CA ALA A 20 1.17 -6.64 -7.42
C ALA A 20 2.04 -7.75 -6.83
N GLY A 21 3.31 -7.84 -7.26
CA GLY A 21 4.24 -8.83 -6.71
C GLY A 21 4.72 -8.50 -5.30
N GLU A 22 4.97 -7.24 -5.01
CA GLU A 22 5.29 -6.79 -3.65
C GLU A 22 4.10 -7.02 -2.72
N LEU A 23 2.89 -6.66 -3.16
CA LEU A 23 1.67 -6.96 -2.39
C LEU A 23 1.52 -8.47 -2.14
N LYS A 24 1.77 -9.31 -3.16
CA LYS A 24 1.70 -10.77 -2.98
C LYS A 24 2.67 -11.25 -1.91
N ALA A 25 3.90 -10.75 -1.90
CA ALA A 25 4.89 -11.15 -0.91
C ALA A 25 4.48 -10.70 0.52
N ILE A 26 3.88 -9.51 0.66
CA ILE A 26 3.29 -9.04 1.93
C ILE A 26 2.15 -9.99 2.35
N VAL A 27 1.25 -10.30 1.44
CA VAL A 27 0.10 -11.18 1.70
C VAL A 27 0.57 -12.58 2.11
N ASP A 28 1.56 -13.17 1.43
CA ASP A 28 2.13 -14.48 1.79
C ASP A 28 2.71 -14.44 3.23
N SER A 29 3.37 -13.35 3.62
CA SER A 29 3.91 -13.16 4.97
C SER A 29 2.78 -13.06 6.01
N VAL A 30 1.81 -12.19 5.78
CA VAL A 30 0.67 -12.02 6.69
C VAL A 30 -0.11 -13.32 6.85
N TYR A 31 -0.35 -14.06 5.77
CA TYR A 31 -1.02 -15.36 5.85
C TYR A 31 -0.24 -16.39 6.67
N ALA A 32 1.08 -16.45 6.53
CA ALA A 32 1.90 -17.39 7.28
C ALA A 32 1.89 -17.10 8.79
N HIS A 33 1.98 -15.82 9.17
CA HIS A 33 1.93 -15.40 10.56
C HIS A 33 0.53 -15.59 11.17
N ALA A 34 -0.52 -15.09 10.52
CA ALA A 34 -1.90 -15.24 11.00
C ALA A 34 -2.32 -16.71 11.13
N ALA A 35 -1.94 -17.58 10.19
CA ALA A 35 -2.19 -19.01 10.30
C ALA A 35 -1.41 -19.67 11.45
N SER A 36 -0.19 -19.18 11.73
CA SER A 36 0.61 -19.66 12.88
C SER A 36 -0.07 -19.30 14.20
N GLU A 37 -0.52 -18.05 14.34
CA GLU A 37 -1.25 -17.53 15.50
C GLU A 37 -2.58 -18.28 15.71
N TYR A 38 -3.34 -18.48 14.63
CA TYR A 38 -4.59 -19.20 14.65
C TYR A 38 -4.41 -20.64 15.15
N LEU A 39 -3.44 -21.39 14.61
CA LEU A 39 -3.16 -22.76 15.03
C LEU A 39 -2.68 -22.83 16.48
N ALA A 40 -1.83 -21.91 16.91
CA ALA A 40 -1.37 -21.81 18.28
C ALA A 40 -2.53 -21.52 19.24
N GLY A 41 -3.44 -20.61 18.88
CA GLY A 41 -4.64 -20.30 19.65
C GLY A 41 -5.61 -21.48 19.79
N GLN A 42 -5.61 -22.43 18.85
CA GLN A 42 -6.35 -23.68 18.94
C GLN A 42 -5.63 -24.77 19.77
N GLY A 43 -4.48 -24.46 20.37
CA GLY A 43 -3.67 -25.44 21.09
C GLY A 43 -2.97 -26.46 20.21
N GLU A 44 -2.92 -26.22 18.89
CA GLU A 44 -2.35 -27.15 17.94
C GLU A 44 -0.84 -26.90 17.73
N ARG A 45 -0.08 -28.00 17.55
CA ARG A 45 1.34 -27.87 17.21
C ARG A 45 1.52 -27.25 15.84
N VAL A 46 2.14 -26.07 15.80
CA VAL A 46 2.48 -25.39 14.54
C VAL A 46 3.63 -26.09 13.86
N THR A 47 3.42 -26.54 12.62
CA THR A 47 4.45 -27.17 11.77
C THR A 47 4.38 -26.58 10.36
N TYR A 48 5.50 -26.52 9.65
CA TYR A 48 5.53 -26.03 8.26
C TYR A 48 4.60 -26.81 7.33
N SER A 49 4.43 -28.12 7.56
CA SER A 49 3.50 -28.93 6.77
C SER A 49 2.06 -28.52 6.99
N LYS A 50 1.67 -28.23 8.25
CA LYS A 50 0.33 -27.81 8.60
C LYS A 50 0.04 -26.40 8.07
N LEU A 51 1.00 -25.48 8.24
CA LEU A 51 0.93 -24.14 7.65
C LEU A 51 0.78 -24.18 6.13
N ALA A 52 1.52 -25.04 5.43
CA ALA A 52 1.40 -25.18 3.99
C ALA A 52 -0.01 -25.64 3.56
N VAL A 53 -0.62 -26.56 4.32
CA VAL A 53 -1.99 -27.02 4.05
C VAL A 53 -3.02 -25.90 4.28
N VAL A 54 -2.89 -25.15 5.38
CA VAL A 54 -3.85 -24.09 5.76
C VAL A 54 -3.73 -22.88 4.84
N THR A 55 -2.50 -22.48 4.48
CA THR A 55 -2.26 -21.24 3.72
C THR A 55 -2.17 -21.44 2.22
N GLY A 56 -1.90 -22.68 1.75
CA GLY A 56 -1.56 -22.96 0.35
C GLY A 56 -0.16 -22.48 -0.06
N ILE A 57 0.64 -21.94 0.86
CA ILE A 57 2.02 -21.51 0.59
C ILE A 57 2.92 -22.74 0.54
N ASN A 58 3.82 -22.78 -0.44
CA ASN A 58 4.75 -23.89 -0.53
C ASN A 58 5.64 -23.99 0.72
N ARG A 59 5.71 -25.19 1.29
CA ARG A 59 6.46 -25.50 2.52
C ARG A 59 7.90 -25.01 2.51
N THR A 60 8.55 -25.00 1.36
CA THR A 60 9.95 -24.57 1.22
C THR A 60 10.17 -23.08 1.46
N PHE A 61 9.13 -22.25 1.29
CA PHE A 61 9.21 -20.79 1.51
C PHE A 61 8.86 -20.38 2.93
N LEU A 62 8.08 -21.18 3.66
CA LEU A 62 7.58 -20.85 5.01
C LEU A 62 8.70 -20.53 6.03
N PRO A 63 9.81 -21.30 6.11
CA PRO A 63 10.88 -20.98 7.07
C PRO A 63 11.45 -19.58 6.86
N ALA A 64 11.63 -19.20 5.62
CA ALA A 64 12.19 -17.90 5.29
C ALA A 64 11.18 -16.75 5.47
N ILE A 65 9.88 -17.01 5.28
CA ILE A 65 8.82 -16.04 5.52
C ILE A 65 8.70 -15.77 7.02
N LEU A 66 8.60 -16.81 7.83
CA LEU A 66 8.43 -16.71 9.29
C LEU A 66 9.68 -16.22 10.03
N ALA A 67 10.87 -16.33 9.42
CA ALA A 67 12.10 -15.76 9.98
C ALA A 67 12.18 -14.22 9.81
N THR A 68 11.33 -13.63 8.99
CA THR A 68 11.29 -12.19 8.76
C THR A 68 10.28 -11.58 9.73
N PRO A 69 10.70 -10.65 10.64
CA PRO A 69 9.76 -9.95 11.52
C PRO A 69 8.67 -9.24 10.72
N GLN A 70 7.46 -9.17 11.25
CA GLN A 70 6.33 -8.52 10.56
C GLN A 70 6.60 -7.03 10.28
N ASP A 71 7.26 -6.34 11.22
CA ASP A 71 7.59 -4.92 11.11
C ASP A 71 8.75 -4.62 10.15
N ASP A 72 9.59 -5.60 9.86
CA ASP A 72 10.77 -5.48 8.99
C ASP A 72 10.54 -6.05 7.57
N PHE A 73 9.26 -6.20 7.18
CA PHE A 73 8.96 -6.73 5.86
C PHE A 73 9.49 -5.80 4.76
N ARG A 74 10.72 -6.08 4.32
CA ARG A 74 11.28 -5.53 3.08
C ARG A 74 11.04 -6.54 1.97
N PRO A 75 10.32 -6.19 0.90
CA PRO A 75 10.13 -7.09 -0.24
C PRO A 75 11.49 -7.64 -0.68
N ARG A 76 11.61 -8.97 -0.76
CA ARG A 76 12.85 -9.61 -1.21
C ARG A 76 13.21 -9.10 -2.60
N SER A 77 14.36 -8.46 -2.71
CA SER A 77 14.84 -7.68 -3.85
C SER A 77 15.01 -8.45 -5.16
N ASN A 78 14.66 -9.73 -5.26
CA ASN A 78 15.23 -10.54 -6.34
C ASN A 78 14.33 -10.82 -7.55
N THR A 79 13.04 -10.46 -7.59
CA THR A 79 12.27 -10.67 -8.84
C THR A 79 11.16 -9.68 -9.14
N GLN A 80 10.74 -8.82 -8.18
CA GLN A 80 9.52 -8.04 -8.35
C GLN A 80 9.57 -6.59 -7.84
N VAL A 81 10.74 -6.04 -7.59
CA VAL A 81 10.88 -4.60 -7.34
C VAL A 81 10.24 -3.86 -8.52
N HIS A 82 9.35 -2.93 -8.23
CA HIS A 82 8.68 -2.12 -9.23
C HIS A 82 9.70 -1.58 -10.24
N ARG A 83 9.49 -1.83 -11.52
CA ARG A 83 10.45 -1.52 -12.59
C ARG A 83 10.92 -0.07 -12.55
N ALA A 84 9.99 0.84 -12.19
CA ALA A 84 10.29 2.25 -11.98
C ALA A 84 11.27 2.48 -10.80
N ALA A 85 11.12 1.74 -9.70
CA ALA A 85 12.02 1.84 -8.55
C ALA A 85 13.44 1.36 -8.91
N ARG A 86 13.57 0.25 -9.65
CA ARG A 86 14.88 -0.23 -10.13
C ARG A 86 15.59 0.78 -11.02
N VAL A 87 14.84 1.41 -11.92
CA VAL A 87 15.40 2.45 -12.80
C VAL A 87 15.87 3.65 -11.98
N LEU A 88 15.10 4.10 -11.00
CA LEU A 88 15.53 5.19 -10.12
C LEU A 88 16.74 4.78 -9.27
N THR A 89 16.74 3.58 -8.69
CA THR A 89 17.90 3.06 -7.95
C THR A 89 19.15 3.03 -8.82
N GLY A 90 19.04 2.50 -10.05
CA GLY A 90 20.15 2.53 -11.01
C GLY A 90 20.62 3.95 -11.34
N TRP A 91 19.71 4.92 -11.41
CA TRP A 91 20.09 6.33 -11.64
C TRP A 91 20.88 6.94 -10.49
N TYR A 92 20.55 6.56 -9.26
CA TYR A 92 21.24 7.05 -8.04
C TYR A 92 22.48 6.25 -7.64
N GLU A 93 22.69 5.05 -8.15
CA GLU A 93 23.77 4.14 -7.72
C GLU A 93 24.78 3.81 -8.82
N ASP A 94 24.37 3.82 -10.10
CA ASP A 94 25.29 3.51 -11.21
C ASP A 94 26.06 4.76 -11.63
N ARG A 95 27.37 4.71 -11.50
CA ARG A 95 28.31 5.78 -11.88
C ARG A 95 28.14 6.28 -13.32
N LEU A 96 27.62 5.41 -14.21
CA LEU A 96 27.36 5.77 -15.61
C LEU A 96 26.29 6.87 -15.76
N PHE A 97 25.37 6.95 -14.81
CA PHE A 97 24.23 7.88 -14.81
C PHE A 97 24.35 8.95 -13.70
N GLN A 98 25.52 9.03 -13.05
CA GLN A 98 25.82 10.02 -12.02
C GLN A 98 26.70 11.15 -12.56
N THR A 99 26.70 12.24 -11.83
CA THR A 99 27.67 13.32 -11.95
C THR A 99 29.01 12.89 -11.31
N ARG A 100 30.06 13.68 -11.51
CA ARG A 100 31.37 13.43 -10.85
C ARG A 100 31.30 13.47 -9.31
N VAL A 101 30.27 14.10 -8.74
CA VAL A 101 30.06 14.26 -7.30
C VAL A 101 29.19 13.12 -6.72
N GLY A 102 28.63 12.25 -7.58
CA GLY A 102 27.80 11.11 -7.14
C GLY A 102 26.29 11.37 -7.16
N ASP A 103 25.87 12.57 -7.56
CA ASP A 103 24.44 12.86 -7.73
C ASP A 103 23.93 12.33 -9.08
N PRO A 104 22.62 12.01 -9.20
CA PRO A 104 22.02 11.60 -10.46
C PRO A 104 22.17 12.71 -11.52
N ALA A 105 22.78 12.38 -12.63
CA ALA A 105 22.99 13.31 -13.72
C ALA A 105 21.69 13.67 -14.43
N VAL A 106 21.64 14.84 -15.07
CA VAL A 106 20.59 15.16 -16.04
C VAL A 106 20.84 14.37 -17.30
N LEU A 107 19.90 13.47 -17.66
CA LEU A 107 20.04 12.56 -18.80
C LEU A 107 19.27 13.10 -20.01
N LYS A 108 19.78 12.87 -21.22
CA LYS A 108 18.97 12.97 -22.42
C LYS A 108 17.94 11.84 -22.43
N ILE A 109 16.75 12.09 -22.97
CA ILE A 109 15.70 11.05 -23.07
C ILE A 109 16.16 9.94 -24.01
N GLU A 110 16.72 10.33 -25.16
CA GLU A 110 17.23 9.42 -26.18
C GLU A 110 18.65 9.78 -26.61
N GLY A 111 19.34 8.83 -27.18
CA GLY A 111 20.66 9.02 -27.78
C GLY A 111 21.84 9.01 -26.83
N GLY A 112 22.91 8.28 -27.22
CA GLY A 112 24.18 8.20 -26.46
C GLY A 112 24.20 7.13 -25.35
N SER A 113 25.43 6.93 -24.83
CA SER A 113 25.72 5.90 -23.81
C SER A 113 25.25 6.23 -22.40
N ASN A 114 24.70 7.44 -22.16
CA ASN A 114 24.23 7.90 -20.83
C ASN A 114 22.83 8.50 -20.94
N SER A 115 21.93 7.87 -21.71
CA SER A 115 20.57 8.35 -21.88
C SER A 115 19.61 7.69 -20.93
N PHE A 116 18.45 8.32 -20.69
CA PHE A 116 17.36 7.73 -19.93
C PHE A 116 16.88 6.42 -20.59
N ARG A 117 16.85 6.35 -21.92
CA ARG A 117 16.54 5.12 -22.63
C ARG A 117 17.48 3.99 -22.22
N GLN A 118 18.78 4.22 -22.21
CA GLN A 118 19.76 3.20 -21.80
C GLN A 118 19.61 2.81 -20.34
N LEU A 119 19.36 3.78 -19.45
CA LEU A 119 19.06 3.49 -18.05
C LEU A 119 17.84 2.57 -17.92
N VAL A 120 16.76 2.84 -18.66
CA VAL A 120 15.56 2.00 -18.67
C VAL A 120 15.85 0.61 -19.25
N GLU A 121 16.54 0.51 -20.36
CA GLU A 121 16.93 -0.77 -20.97
C GLU A 121 17.72 -1.64 -19.99
N ARG A 122 18.62 -1.03 -19.20
CA ARG A 122 19.48 -1.73 -18.24
C ARG A 122 18.72 -2.24 -17.00
N TYR A 123 17.76 -1.46 -16.49
CA TYR A 123 17.13 -1.73 -15.18
C TYR A 123 15.66 -2.12 -15.22
N SER A 124 14.94 -1.87 -16.33
CA SER A 124 13.49 -2.11 -16.37
C SER A 124 13.07 -3.54 -16.71
N GLY A 125 13.99 -4.34 -17.30
CA GLY A 125 13.64 -5.70 -17.76
C GLY A 125 12.67 -5.68 -18.96
N GLY A 126 12.89 -4.79 -19.94
CA GLY A 126 12.19 -4.81 -21.23
C GLY A 126 10.95 -3.92 -21.35
N VAL A 127 10.78 -2.95 -20.45
CA VAL A 127 9.71 -1.94 -20.61
C VAL A 127 10.15 -0.86 -21.60
N TYR A 128 9.20 -0.40 -22.42
CA TYR A 128 9.45 0.71 -23.33
C TYR A 128 9.70 2.01 -22.55
N HIS A 129 10.80 2.71 -22.85
CA HIS A 129 11.28 3.83 -22.05
C HIS A 129 10.29 5.00 -21.97
N GLN A 130 9.48 5.27 -23.02
CA GLN A 130 8.46 6.32 -23.00
C GLN A 130 7.32 6.01 -21.99
N THR A 131 6.94 4.73 -21.85
CA THR A 131 5.95 4.32 -20.85
C THR A 131 6.45 4.59 -19.44
N LEU A 132 7.71 4.25 -19.19
CA LEU A 132 8.32 4.48 -17.89
C LEU A 132 8.58 5.96 -17.61
N LEU A 133 8.94 6.73 -18.63
CA LEU A 133 9.10 8.18 -18.59
C LEU A 133 7.78 8.83 -18.14
N SER A 134 6.68 8.52 -18.82
CA SER A 134 5.36 9.05 -18.49
C SER A 134 4.91 8.70 -17.06
N GLU A 135 5.20 7.48 -16.61
CA GLU A 135 4.85 7.03 -15.27
C GLU A 135 5.69 7.73 -14.18
N LEU A 136 7.01 7.88 -14.40
CA LEU A 136 7.89 8.58 -13.47
C LEU A 136 7.61 10.10 -13.41
N GLU A 137 7.20 10.71 -14.52
CA GLU A 137 6.71 12.10 -14.54
C GLU A 137 5.39 12.23 -13.77
N ARG A 138 4.45 11.32 -14.01
CA ARG A 138 3.15 11.28 -13.30
C ARG A 138 3.30 11.15 -11.80
N THR A 139 4.27 10.36 -11.34
CA THR A 139 4.57 10.17 -9.91
C THR A 139 5.43 11.30 -9.32
N GLY A 140 5.89 12.24 -10.13
CA GLY A 140 6.77 13.33 -9.70
C GLY A 140 8.16 12.87 -9.25
N ALA A 141 8.55 11.64 -9.64
CA ALA A 141 9.89 11.13 -9.36
C ALA A 141 10.97 11.76 -10.25
N ILE A 142 10.57 12.16 -11.44
CA ILE A 142 11.43 12.88 -12.39
C ILE A 142 10.74 14.16 -12.90
N ARG A 143 11.54 15.05 -13.48
CA ARG A 143 11.05 16.26 -14.15
C ARG A 143 11.76 16.40 -15.49
N ARG A 144 10.99 16.74 -16.51
CA ARG A 144 11.52 17.09 -17.83
C ARG A 144 12.19 18.46 -17.78
N ILE A 145 13.36 18.57 -18.41
CA ILE A 145 14.11 19.82 -18.60
C ILE A 145 14.21 20.07 -20.11
N GLY A 146 13.50 21.10 -20.59
CA GLY A 146 13.36 21.30 -22.05
C GLY A 146 12.59 20.15 -22.69
N GLN A 147 12.91 19.88 -23.98
CA GLN A 147 12.20 18.85 -24.73
C GLN A 147 12.88 17.47 -24.70
N ASP A 148 14.17 17.43 -24.46
CA ASP A 148 15.01 16.24 -24.66
C ASP A 148 15.72 15.71 -23.43
N LYS A 149 15.56 16.33 -22.24
CA LYS A 149 16.26 15.96 -21.01
C LYS A 149 15.32 15.71 -19.84
N VAL A 150 15.80 14.89 -18.91
CA VAL A 150 15.12 14.57 -17.66
C VAL A 150 16.06 14.62 -16.47
N LYS A 151 15.53 15.01 -15.32
CA LYS A 151 16.23 15.07 -14.03
C LYS A 151 15.51 14.22 -13.01
N ALA A 152 16.21 13.38 -12.28
CA ALA A 152 15.70 12.70 -11.10
C ALA A 152 15.45 13.73 -9.98
N LEU A 153 14.30 13.62 -9.32
CA LEU A 153 13.92 14.47 -8.19
C LEU A 153 13.84 13.66 -6.90
N ARG A 154 13.55 12.35 -7.00
CA ARG A 154 13.36 11.46 -5.86
C ARG A 154 13.94 10.08 -6.15
N ARG A 155 14.42 9.42 -5.10
CA ARG A 155 14.98 8.06 -5.19
C ARG A 155 13.90 6.97 -5.32
N THR A 156 12.69 7.27 -4.88
CA THR A 156 11.53 6.37 -4.93
C THR A 156 10.38 6.98 -5.73
N PRO A 157 9.66 6.19 -6.52
CA PRO A 157 8.51 6.68 -7.29
C PRO A 157 7.27 6.84 -6.41
N VAL A 158 7.31 7.73 -5.43
CA VAL A 158 6.13 8.03 -4.60
C VAL A 158 5.25 9.03 -5.32
N ALA A 159 4.05 8.63 -5.70
CA ALA A 159 3.08 9.53 -6.34
C ALA A 159 2.69 10.67 -5.39
N GLY A 160 3.00 11.88 -5.85
CA GLY A 160 2.39 13.13 -5.41
C GLY A 160 2.28 13.40 -3.91
N GLY A 161 3.22 14.13 -3.34
CA GLY A 161 3.00 15.03 -2.18
C GLY A 161 2.32 14.52 -0.90
N HIS A 162 1.92 13.27 -0.84
CA HIS A 162 1.32 12.69 0.35
C HIS A 162 2.41 12.39 1.38
N ASN A 163 2.23 12.96 2.56
CA ASN A 163 3.08 12.67 3.71
C ASN A 163 3.01 11.17 4.02
N LEU A 164 4.15 10.51 4.20
CA LEU A 164 4.22 9.09 4.61
C LEU A 164 3.40 8.84 5.87
N ASP A 165 3.39 9.81 6.80
CA ASP A 165 2.61 9.73 8.03
C ASP A 165 1.10 9.55 7.76
N SER A 166 0.57 10.18 6.69
CA SER A 166 -0.83 10.00 6.29
C SER A 166 -1.12 8.58 5.77
N VAL A 167 -0.12 7.91 5.23
CA VAL A 167 -0.25 6.50 4.77
C VAL A 167 -0.26 5.57 5.95
N TYR A 168 0.66 5.77 6.89
CA TYR A 168 0.71 4.99 8.14
C TYR A 168 -0.60 5.14 8.91
N ALA A 169 -1.04 6.38 9.17
CA ALA A 169 -2.32 6.64 9.84
C ALA A 169 -3.52 6.01 9.12
N THR A 170 -3.51 5.95 7.78
CA THR A 170 -4.55 5.25 7.02
C THR A 170 -4.50 3.75 7.26
N GLY A 171 -3.31 3.17 7.35
CA GLY A 171 -3.10 1.76 7.66
C GLY A 171 -3.61 1.40 9.06
N GLU A 172 -3.26 2.20 10.07
CA GLU A 172 -3.70 2.04 11.46
C GLU A 172 -5.22 2.07 11.56
N VAL A 173 -5.87 3.12 11.09
CA VAL A 173 -7.35 3.23 11.13
C VAL A 173 -8.04 2.09 10.40
N ALA A 174 -7.51 1.64 9.26
CA ALA A 174 -8.08 0.50 8.54
C ALA A 174 -7.86 -0.83 9.27
N GLY A 175 -6.69 -0.99 9.90
CA GLY A 175 -6.36 -2.14 10.74
C GLY A 175 -7.28 -2.23 11.96
N ASP A 176 -7.43 -1.15 12.70
CA ASP A 176 -8.29 -1.07 13.88
C ASP A 176 -9.75 -1.40 13.57
N LEU A 177 -10.27 -0.89 12.42
CA LEU A 177 -11.61 -1.24 11.96
C LEU A 177 -11.72 -2.75 11.68
N LEU A 178 -10.74 -3.35 11.02
CA LEU A 178 -10.75 -4.77 10.70
C LEU A 178 -10.61 -5.63 11.96
N ASN A 179 -9.78 -5.24 12.92
CA ASN A 179 -9.64 -5.90 14.21
C ASN A 179 -10.94 -5.86 15.02
N SER A 180 -11.62 -4.71 15.05
CA SER A 180 -12.92 -4.57 15.71
C SER A 180 -13.99 -5.45 15.06
N LEU A 181 -13.98 -5.58 13.74
CA LEU A 181 -14.89 -6.45 13.00
C LEU A 181 -14.58 -7.94 13.21
N GLU A 182 -13.31 -8.30 13.28
CA GLU A 182 -12.87 -9.66 13.59
C GLU A 182 -13.29 -10.07 15.00
N HIS A 183 -13.07 -9.20 16.00
CA HIS A 183 -13.55 -9.40 17.36
C HIS A 183 -15.05 -9.70 17.38
N ASN A 184 -15.85 -8.89 16.69
CA ASN A 184 -17.31 -9.09 16.62
C ASN A 184 -17.76 -10.38 15.92
N LEU A 185 -16.89 -11.00 15.09
CA LEU A 185 -17.19 -12.30 14.49
C LEU A 185 -17.05 -13.47 15.45
N THR A 186 -16.27 -13.32 16.51
CA THR A 186 -15.93 -14.39 17.45
C THR A 186 -16.47 -14.15 18.86
N ALA A 187 -16.67 -12.88 19.22
CA ALA A 187 -17.18 -12.48 20.54
C ALA A 187 -18.68 -12.76 20.71
N PRO A 188 -19.13 -13.09 21.93
CA PRO A 188 -20.55 -13.18 22.26
C PRO A 188 -21.22 -11.80 22.10
N GLU A 189 -22.55 -11.78 21.90
CA GLU A 189 -23.31 -10.53 21.68
C GLU A 189 -23.11 -9.48 22.78
N THR A 190 -22.85 -9.90 24.00
CA THR A 190 -22.63 -9.03 25.18
C THR A 190 -21.28 -8.31 25.15
N ASP A 191 -20.35 -8.75 24.32
CA ASP A 191 -18.97 -8.22 24.25
C ASP A 191 -18.64 -7.63 22.88
N GLN A 192 -19.65 -7.44 22.02
CA GLN A 192 -19.47 -6.86 20.70
C GLN A 192 -19.21 -5.36 20.76
N LEU A 193 -18.23 -4.93 19.97
CA LEU A 193 -17.91 -3.52 19.81
C LEU A 193 -18.94 -2.84 18.89
N PRO A 194 -19.40 -1.62 19.22
CA PRO A 194 -20.42 -0.94 18.43
C PRO A 194 -19.86 -0.49 17.07
N VAL A 195 -20.49 -0.97 15.99
CA VAL A 195 -20.16 -0.54 14.61
C VAL A 195 -21.41 0.07 13.98
N HIS A 196 -21.37 1.38 13.75
CA HIS A 196 -22.49 2.11 13.17
C HIS A 196 -22.12 2.73 11.82
N THR A 197 -22.97 2.49 10.82
CA THR A 197 -22.76 3.04 9.48
C THR A 197 -24.08 3.54 8.89
N VAL A 198 -24.08 4.79 8.45
CA VAL A 198 -25.20 5.39 7.70
C VAL A 198 -24.66 5.93 6.38
N VAL A 199 -25.22 5.48 5.26
CA VAL A 199 -24.83 5.95 3.92
C VAL A 199 -26.08 6.20 3.10
N ASN A 200 -26.31 7.48 2.77
CA ASN A 200 -27.41 7.92 1.93
C ASN A 200 -26.89 8.65 0.69
N LEU A 201 -27.71 8.74 -0.34
CA LEU A 201 -27.45 9.61 -1.48
C LEU A 201 -27.72 11.05 -1.08
N ALA A 202 -26.77 11.94 -1.33
CA ALA A 202 -26.91 13.36 -1.05
C ALA A 202 -26.42 14.19 -2.24
N ASP A 203 -26.86 15.43 -2.31
CA ASP A 203 -26.38 16.39 -3.29
C ASP A 203 -24.89 16.68 -3.08
N PRO A 204 -24.05 16.60 -4.13
CA PRO A 204 -22.64 16.92 -4.06
C PRO A 204 -22.33 18.30 -3.47
N GLU A 205 -23.18 19.31 -3.67
CA GLU A 205 -23.02 20.66 -3.15
C GLU A 205 -23.16 20.72 -1.63
N SER A 206 -23.85 19.78 -0.99
CA SER A 206 -23.98 19.69 0.46
C SER A 206 -22.73 19.15 1.17
N LEU A 207 -21.78 18.57 0.43
CA LEU A 207 -20.60 17.92 1.00
C LEU A 207 -19.73 18.81 1.90
N PRO A 208 -19.45 20.09 1.58
CA PRO A 208 -18.67 20.96 2.45
C PRO A 208 -19.36 21.19 3.80
N LEU A 209 -20.67 21.45 3.79
CA LEU A 209 -21.48 21.63 4.99
C LEU A 209 -21.49 20.35 5.85
N PHE A 210 -21.73 19.22 5.21
CA PHE A 210 -21.71 17.91 5.87
C PHE A 210 -20.38 17.64 6.55
N ARG A 211 -19.25 17.86 5.86
CA ARG A 211 -17.92 17.70 6.43
C ARG A 211 -17.69 18.57 7.66
N THR A 212 -18.08 19.84 7.60
CA THR A 212 -17.92 20.76 8.73
C THR A 212 -18.75 20.34 9.93
N GLN A 213 -20.01 19.96 9.72
CA GLN A 213 -20.90 19.54 10.81
C GLN A 213 -20.46 18.23 11.45
N ILE A 214 -20.10 17.23 10.64
CA ILE A 214 -19.62 15.95 11.16
C ILE A 214 -18.25 16.11 11.82
N GLY A 215 -17.36 16.94 11.26
CA GLY A 215 -16.06 17.23 11.87
C GLY A 215 -16.18 17.74 13.30
N ARG A 216 -17.00 18.74 13.54
CA ARG A 216 -17.23 19.28 14.90
C ARG A 216 -17.78 18.23 15.87
N ARG A 217 -18.71 17.38 15.43
CA ARG A 217 -19.25 16.32 16.28
C ARG A 217 -18.24 15.21 16.55
N ALA A 218 -17.39 14.90 15.56
CA ALA A 218 -16.30 13.99 15.74
C ALA A 218 -15.27 14.50 16.76
N GLU A 219 -14.90 15.77 16.69
CA GLU A 219 -14.02 16.41 17.68
C GLU A 219 -14.58 16.27 19.11
N SER A 220 -15.84 16.63 19.34
CA SER A 220 -16.48 16.47 20.65
C SER A 220 -16.55 15.01 21.12
N MET A 221 -16.74 14.07 20.20
CA MET A 221 -16.73 12.64 20.52
C MET A 221 -15.32 12.17 20.91
N MET A 222 -14.28 12.61 20.18
CA MET A 222 -12.90 12.26 20.50
C MET A 222 -12.46 12.83 21.85
N GLU A 223 -12.85 14.08 22.18
CA GLU A 223 -12.62 14.68 23.49
C GLU A 223 -13.27 13.85 24.61
N ALA A 224 -14.51 13.39 24.40
CA ALA A 224 -15.20 12.53 25.39
C ALA A 224 -14.52 11.17 25.58
N VAL A 225 -14.01 10.56 24.50
CA VAL A 225 -13.25 9.31 24.56
C VAL A 225 -11.93 9.51 25.30
N ASP A 226 -11.20 10.58 25.01
CA ASP A 226 -9.93 10.90 25.66
C ASP A 226 -10.11 11.13 27.18
N LEU A 227 -11.10 11.92 27.56
CA LEU A 227 -11.43 12.14 28.98
C LEU A 227 -11.81 10.83 29.68
N PHE A 228 -12.59 9.97 29.04
CA PHE A 228 -12.97 8.67 29.60
C PHE A 228 -11.74 7.78 29.80
N THR A 229 -10.90 7.62 28.80
CA THR A 229 -9.72 6.76 28.85
C THR A 229 -8.69 7.27 29.86
N GLN A 230 -8.48 8.61 29.96
CA GLN A 230 -7.62 9.21 30.97
C GLN A 230 -8.12 8.96 32.39
N SER A 231 -9.43 9.08 32.61
CA SER A 231 -10.03 8.86 33.96
C SER A 231 -10.00 7.39 34.39
N HIS A 232 -9.85 6.46 33.47
CA HIS A 232 -9.78 5.02 33.72
C HIS A 232 -8.41 4.43 33.39
N ALA A 233 -7.38 5.28 33.28
CA ALA A 233 -6.03 4.80 33.04
C ALA A 233 -5.54 3.88 34.18
N PRO A 234 -4.93 2.74 33.88
CA PRO A 234 -4.41 1.84 34.91
C PRO A 234 -3.29 2.52 35.70
N ALA A 235 -3.20 2.20 36.99
CA ALA A 235 -2.09 2.66 37.81
C ALA A 235 -0.76 2.12 37.24
N PRO A 236 0.35 2.88 37.35
CA PRO A 236 1.65 2.40 36.89
C PRO A 236 2.00 1.09 37.60
N ALA A 237 2.34 0.05 36.88
CA ALA A 237 2.78 -1.21 37.44
C ALA A 237 4.17 -1.04 38.05
N ALA A 238 4.43 -1.71 39.18
CA ALA A 238 5.69 -1.62 39.93
C ALA A 238 6.91 -2.11 39.14
N ASP A 239 6.68 -2.91 38.10
CA ASP A 239 7.72 -3.47 37.20
C ASP A 239 7.90 -2.70 35.89
N GLY A 240 7.24 -1.52 35.74
CA GLY A 240 7.30 -0.70 34.53
C GLY A 240 6.45 -1.26 33.37
N GLY A 241 5.73 -2.36 33.55
CA GLY A 241 4.79 -2.91 32.58
C GLY A 241 3.51 -2.05 32.51
N ARG A 242 2.90 -1.95 31.33
CA ARG A 242 1.56 -1.40 31.16
C ARG A 242 0.52 -2.52 31.24
N ASN A 243 -0.11 -2.69 32.41
CA ASN A 243 -1.25 -3.58 32.54
C ASN A 243 -2.54 -2.82 32.14
N GLY A 244 -2.94 -2.94 30.89
CA GLY A 244 -4.15 -2.28 30.40
C GLY A 244 -4.51 -2.77 29.01
N VAL A 245 -5.75 -2.49 28.61
CA VAL A 245 -6.25 -2.70 27.25
C VAL A 245 -6.27 -1.35 26.55
N GLU A 246 -5.70 -1.27 25.36
CA GLU A 246 -5.81 -0.06 24.54
C GLU A 246 -7.25 0.03 24.00
N MET A 247 -7.92 1.13 24.34
CA MET A 247 -9.29 1.41 23.92
C MET A 247 -9.34 2.75 23.21
N GLY A 248 -10.11 2.83 22.15
CA GLY A 248 -10.29 4.07 21.40
C GLY A 248 -11.54 4.05 20.55
N ALA A 249 -11.75 5.13 19.83
CA ALA A 249 -12.80 5.23 18.81
C ALA A 249 -12.26 5.97 17.58
N ALA A 250 -12.77 5.65 16.41
CA ALA A 250 -12.46 6.35 15.18
C ALA A 250 -13.74 6.82 14.47
N VAL A 251 -13.72 8.04 13.94
CA VAL A 251 -14.81 8.59 13.14
C VAL A 251 -14.28 8.95 11.75
N PHE A 252 -14.93 8.47 10.72
CA PHE A 252 -14.57 8.79 9.33
C PHE A 252 -15.80 9.07 8.48
N VAL A 253 -15.64 9.98 7.51
CA VAL A 253 -16.67 10.33 6.56
C VAL A 253 -16.57 9.39 5.35
N ILE A 254 -17.67 8.71 5.03
CA ILE A 254 -17.74 7.78 3.91
C ILE A 254 -18.10 8.54 2.63
N ARG A 255 -17.23 8.47 1.63
CA ARG A 255 -17.48 8.90 0.26
C ARG A 255 -17.27 7.73 -0.68
N ARG A 256 -18.33 7.22 -1.27
CA ARG A 256 -18.23 6.18 -2.30
C ARG A 256 -17.94 6.82 -3.65
N PRO A 257 -16.87 6.41 -4.37
CA PRO A 257 -16.66 6.88 -5.73
C PRO A 257 -17.79 6.38 -6.63
N PRO A 258 -18.15 7.13 -7.70
CA PRO A 258 -19.09 6.64 -8.69
C PRO A 258 -18.59 5.31 -9.27
N SER A 259 -19.49 4.37 -9.52
CA SER A 259 -19.16 3.10 -10.16
C SER A 259 -18.67 3.37 -11.58
N ILE A 260 -17.40 3.11 -11.86
CA ILE A 260 -16.85 3.18 -13.22
C ILE A 260 -17.28 1.89 -13.93
N PRO A 261 -18.06 1.97 -15.02
CA PRO A 261 -18.41 0.77 -15.78
C PRO A 261 -17.13 0.12 -16.34
N PRO A 262 -17.00 -1.21 -16.30
CA PRO A 262 -15.77 -1.91 -16.63
C PRO A 262 -15.35 -1.85 -18.11
N ALA A 263 -16.19 -1.32 -19.00
CA ALA A 263 -16.01 -1.41 -20.45
C ALA A 263 -15.16 -0.29 -21.08
N SER A 264 -14.77 0.76 -20.36
CA SER A 264 -14.09 1.94 -20.95
C SER A 264 -12.56 1.97 -20.80
N VAL A 265 -11.95 0.96 -20.21
CA VAL A 265 -10.53 1.04 -19.77
C VAL A 265 -9.58 0.17 -20.61
N LEU A 266 -10.07 -0.70 -21.46
CA LEU A 266 -9.18 -1.52 -22.29
C LEU A 266 -9.00 -0.89 -23.67
N PRO A 267 -7.76 -0.59 -24.10
CA PRO A 267 -7.52 -0.21 -25.49
C PRO A 267 -7.99 -1.36 -26.39
N SER A 268 -8.84 -1.05 -27.36
CA SER A 268 -9.27 -2.02 -28.36
C SER A 268 -8.04 -2.62 -29.03
N SER A 269 -7.82 -3.92 -28.90
CA SER A 269 -6.81 -4.63 -29.65
C SER A 269 -7.19 -4.54 -31.13
N ARG A 270 -6.58 -3.62 -31.88
CA ARG A 270 -6.63 -3.63 -33.33
C ARG A 270 -5.94 -4.91 -33.80
N ARG A 271 -6.69 -5.97 -33.95
CA ARG A 271 -6.27 -7.13 -34.77
C ARG A 271 -6.05 -6.64 -36.20
N GLY A 272 -4.80 -6.41 -36.55
CA GLY A 272 -4.38 -6.18 -37.93
C GLY A 272 -4.79 -7.36 -38.80
N ARG A 273 -5.81 -7.15 -39.61
CA ARG A 273 -6.21 -8.06 -40.70
C ARG A 273 -5.06 -8.08 -41.72
N ARG A 274 -4.19 -9.06 -41.62
CA ARG A 274 -3.24 -9.38 -42.73
C ARG A 274 -4.07 -9.83 -43.91
N LYS A 275 -4.24 -8.97 -44.92
CA LYS A 275 -4.69 -9.35 -46.25
C LYS A 275 -3.62 -10.28 -46.83
N LYS A 276 -3.98 -11.54 -47.04
CA LYS A 276 -3.27 -12.43 -47.98
C LYS A 276 -3.60 -11.92 -49.36
N GLN A 277 -2.62 -11.38 -50.08
CA GLN A 277 -2.67 -11.26 -51.54
C GLN A 277 -2.24 -12.61 -52.11
N LYS A 278 -3.04 -13.05 -53.07
CA LYS A 278 -2.75 -14.15 -53.99
C LYS A 278 -1.69 -13.74 -54.98
#